data_ce88139e64c6069333f659c57a7eae9f
#
_entry.id   ce88139e64c6069333f659c57a7eae9f
#
_cell.length_a   1.000
_cell.length_b   1.000
_cell.length_c   1.000
_cell.angle_alpha   90.00
_cell.angle_beta   90.00
_cell.angle_gamma   90.00
#
_symmetry.space_group_name_H-M   'P 1'
#
loop_
_entity.id
_entity.type
_entity.pdbx_description
1 polymer ?
#
loop_
_entity_poly.entity_id
_entity_poly.type
_entity_poly.pdbx_seq_one_letter_code
_entity_poly.pdbx_strand_id
1 'polypeptide(L)'
;MRAAVSLTYDDAVPSQLDNAAPALERHGLLATFFVTGSSPTLTAAPARFRDLIRAGHELGSHTIHHPCDRALGFPEKGFALQDYDQARMVAELVDSVRLLHELGQGAPFTFAYPCGSTWLGEAHESYVPQVEAQFLAARGVSPRLADPERVSLAEVPSVMGNVGARELISWVERAQASGGWVVFTFHGVGGDHLPVQAEAHDALLSYLEQHSRSVWTERFGTIAGYLLAARKR
;
A
#
# COMPACT_ATOMS: atom_id res chain seq x y z
N MET A 1 3.42 8.98 -22.61
CA MET A 1 2.83 7.95 -21.71
C MET A 1 1.93 8.69 -20.71
N ARG A 2 0.80 8.13 -20.32
CA ARG A 2 -0.01 8.75 -19.24
C ARG A 2 0.71 8.53 -17.92
N ALA A 3 0.67 9.51 -17.02
CA ALA A 3 1.11 9.30 -15.63
C ALA A 3 0.25 8.24 -14.97
N ALA A 4 0.82 7.49 -14.04
CA ALA A 4 0.08 6.54 -13.21
C ALA A 4 0.08 6.97 -11.74
N VAL A 5 -1.03 6.72 -11.05
CA VAL A 5 -1.20 7.00 -9.61
C VAL A 5 -1.83 5.79 -8.93
N SER A 6 -1.25 5.36 -7.81
CA SER A 6 -1.89 4.41 -6.90
C SER A 6 -2.07 5.07 -5.53
N LEU A 7 -3.30 5.00 -5.04
CA LEU A 7 -3.65 5.37 -3.67
C LEU A 7 -3.57 4.11 -2.80
N THR A 8 -2.70 4.11 -1.80
CA THR A 8 -2.53 2.95 -0.91
C THR A 8 -2.70 3.35 0.55
N TYR A 9 -3.32 2.47 1.34
CA TYR A 9 -3.67 2.71 2.74
C TYR A 9 -3.17 1.54 3.59
N ASP A 10 -2.38 1.84 4.64
CA ASP A 10 -1.73 0.83 5.49
C ASP A 10 -2.45 0.64 6.83
N ASP A 11 -2.22 -0.51 7.47
CA ASP A 11 -2.56 -0.87 8.86
C ASP A 11 -4.03 -1.22 9.14
N ALA A 12 -4.93 -1.09 8.18
CA ALA A 12 -6.35 -1.38 8.40
C ALA A 12 -6.94 -0.59 9.60
N VAL A 13 -6.79 0.75 9.59
CA VAL A 13 -7.30 1.63 10.65
C VAL A 13 -8.74 2.09 10.41
N PRO A 14 -9.51 2.46 11.47
CA PRO A 14 -10.93 2.82 11.36
C PRO A 14 -11.24 3.89 10.30
N SER A 15 -10.46 4.97 10.26
CA SER A 15 -10.73 6.11 9.36
C SER A 15 -10.58 5.76 7.87
N GLN A 16 -9.94 4.65 7.52
CA GLN A 16 -9.93 4.15 6.15
C GLN A 16 -11.32 3.69 5.72
N LEU A 17 -12.05 3.02 6.62
CA LEU A 17 -13.40 2.54 6.38
C LEU A 17 -14.45 3.66 6.52
N ASP A 18 -14.22 4.60 7.43
CA ASP A 18 -15.20 5.63 7.79
C ASP A 18 -15.07 6.89 6.92
N ASN A 19 -13.86 7.21 6.46
CA ASN A 19 -13.57 8.44 5.72
C ASN A 19 -13.00 8.17 4.32
N ALA A 20 -11.93 7.35 4.20
CA ALA A 20 -11.24 7.15 2.92
C ALA A 20 -12.12 6.40 1.90
N ALA A 21 -12.70 5.26 2.27
CA ALA A 21 -13.51 4.46 1.35
C ALA A 21 -14.74 5.23 0.82
N PRO A 22 -15.54 5.93 1.65
CA PRO A 22 -16.62 6.77 1.15
C PRO A 22 -16.15 7.93 0.28
N ALA A 23 -14.97 8.50 0.55
CA ALA A 23 -14.41 9.55 -0.31
C ALA A 23 -14.02 8.99 -1.68
N LEU A 24 -13.34 7.85 -1.73
CA LEU A 24 -12.98 7.16 -2.97
C LEU A 24 -14.22 6.84 -3.82
N GLU A 25 -15.29 6.34 -3.18
CA GLU A 25 -16.56 6.03 -3.85
C GLU A 25 -17.17 7.28 -4.49
N ARG A 26 -17.23 8.42 -3.76
CA ARG A 26 -17.75 9.69 -4.30
C ARG A 26 -17.03 10.17 -5.55
N HIS A 27 -15.72 9.92 -5.65
CA HIS A 27 -14.87 10.31 -6.79
C HIS A 27 -14.71 9.21 -7.84
N GLY A 28 -15.36 8.03 -7.65
CA GLY A 28 -15.25 6.90 -8.58
C GLY A 28 -13.83 6.33 -8.70
N LEU A 29 -13.02 6.43 -7.66
CA LEU A 29 -11.62 6.01 -7.64
C LEU A 29 -11.44 4.69 -6.88
N LEU A 30 -10.53 3.85 -7.38
CA LEU A 30 -10.14 2.60 -6.74
C LEU A 30 -8.77 2.74 -6.05
N ALA A 31 -8.57 1.94 -5.01
CA ALA A 31 -7.37 1.99 -4.18
C ALA A 31 -6.95 0.59 -3.71
N THR A 32 -5.77 0.49 -3.10
CA THR A 32 -5.27 -0.72 -2.45
C THR A 32 -5.16 -0.48 -0.95
N PHE A 33 -5.72 -1.37 -0.15
CA PHE A 33 -5.62 -1.36 1.30
C PHE A 33 -4.70 -2.49 1.75
N PHE A 34 -3.51 -2.14 2.25
CA PHE A 34 -2.55 -3.09 2.79
C PHE A 34 -2.88 -3.38 4.25
N VAL A 35 -3.49 -4.55 4.48
CA VAL A 35 -4.06 -4.88 5.78
C VAL A 35 -3.07 -5.62 6.67
N THR A 36 -2.95 -5.17 7.91
CA THR A 36 -2.24 -5.86 8.99
C THR A 36 -3.19 -6.87 9.64
N GLY A 37 -2.81 -8.15 9.68
CA GLY A 37 -3.70 -9.23 10.14
C GLY A 37 -4.13 -9.10 11.60
N SER A 38 -3.25 -8.61 12.47
CA SER A 38 -3.54 -8.36 13.89
C SER A 38 -4.30 -7.06 14.17
N SER A 39 -4.67 -6.28 13.13
CA SER A 39 -5.42 -5.04 13.33
C SER A 39 -6.72 -5.28 14.11
N PRO A 40 -6.95 -4.55 15.21
CA PRO A 40 -8.22 -4.62 15.95
C PRO A 40 -9.42 -4.27 15.07
N THR A 41 -9.27 -3.34 14.14
CA THR A 41 -10.33 -2.93 13.21
C THR A 41 -10.70 -4.07 12.27
N LEU A 42 -9.68 -4.75 11.71
CA LEU A 42 -9.90 -5.90 10.83
C LEU A 42 -10.60 -7.04 11.58
N THR A 43 -10.14 -7.34 12.81
CA THR A 43 -10.72 -8.38 13.65
C THR A 43 -12.17 -8.07 14.04
N ALA A 44 -12.47 -6.81 14.38
CA ALA A 44 -13.81 -6.40 14.80
C ALA A 44 -14.82 -6.31 13.64
N ALA A 45 -14.35 -5.96 12.43
CA ALA A 45 -15.24 -5.66 11.31
C ALA A 45 -14.75 -6.27 9.97
N PRO A 46 -14.47 -7.59 9.88
CA PRO A 46 -13.94 -8.21 8.65
C PRO A 46 -14.91 -8.09 7.47
N ALA A 47 -16.20 -7.96 7.72
CA ALA A 47 -17.21 -7.76 6.67
C ALA A 47 -16.99 -6.45 5.90
N ARG A 48 -16.59 -5.38 6.56
CA ARG A 48 -16.34 -4.08 5.92
C ARG A 48 -15.13 -4.15 4.96
N PHE A 49 -14.11 -4.96 5.27
CA PHE A 49 -12.99 -5.20 4.35
C PHE A 49 -13.42 -6.04 3.14
N ARG A 50 -14.34 -7.02 3.32
CA ARG A 50 -14.97 -7.73 2.19
C ARG A 50 -15.77 -6.79 1.31
N ASP A 51 -16.42 -5.78 1.90
CA ASP A 51 -17.17 -4.76 1.14
C ASP A 51 -16.24 -3.88 0.30
N LEU A 52 -15.02 -3.56 0.76
CA LEU A 52 -14.00 -2.91 -0.07
C LEU A 52 -13.68 -3.72 -1.34
N ILE A 53 -13.52 -5.04 -1.21
CA ILE A 53 -13.29 -5.93 -2.37
C ILE A 53 -14.50 -5.89 -3.33
N ARG A 54 -15.73 -5.96 -2.80
CA ARG A 54 -16.96 -5.89 -3.60
C ARG A 54 -17.12 -4.56 -4.32
N ALA A 55 -16.64 -3.47 -3.72
CA ALA A 55 -16.60 -2.15 -4.34
C ALA A 55 -15.50 -2.02 -5.41
N GLY A 56 -14.64 -3.04 -5.59
CA GLY A 56 -13.59 -3.08 -6.59
C GLY A 56 -12.21 -2.65 -6.08
N HIS A 57 -12.07 -2.30 -4.82
CA HIS A 57 -10.76 -2.05 -4.23
C HIS A 57 -9.94 -3.35 -4.10
N GLU A 58 -8.64 -3.20 -3.90
CA GLU A 58 -7.71 -4.30 -3.67
C GLU A 58 -7.37 -4.35 -2.17
N LEU A 59 -7.33 -5.56 -1.60
CA LEU A 59 -6.63 -5.79 -0.33
C LEU A 59 -5.26 -6.39 -0.63
N GLY A 60 -4.20 -5.78 -0.07
CA GLY A 60 -2.83 -6.28 -0.09
C GLY A 60 -2.37 -6.69 1.30
N SER A 61 -1.27 -7.42 1.37
CA SER A 61 -0.68 -7.85 2.64
C SER A 61 0.19 -6.75 3.25
N HIS A 62 0.04 -6.55 4.56
CA HIS A 62 0.96 -5.79 5.41
C HIS A 62 1.45 -6.65 6.58
N THR A 63 1.67 -7.94 6.34
CA THR A 63 1.96 -9.02 7.31
C THR A 63 0.81 -9.28 8.30
N ILE A 64 1.03 -10.18 9.25
CA ILE A 64 0.09 -10.40 10.35
C ILE A 64 0.39 -9.46 11.53
N HIS A 65 1.66 -9.37 11.97
CA HIS A 65 2.05 -8.68 13.20
C HIS A 65 2.79 -7.35 12.99
N HIS A 66 2.93 -6.90 11.75
CA HIS A 66 3.57 -5.63 11.39
C HIS A 66 4.98 -5.47 12.01
N PRO A 67 5.92 -6.41 11.76
CA PRO A 67 7.24 -6.35 12.35
C PRO A 67 8.03 -5.12 11.84
N CYS A 68 8.51 -4.32 12.77
CA CYS A 68 9.33 -3.13 12.50
C CYS A 68 10.63 -3.17 13.31
N ASP A 69 11.53 -2.24 13.04
CA ASP A 69 12.76 -2.08 13.80
C ASP A 69 12.45 -1.79 15.27
N ARG A 70 13.07 -2.55 16.19
CA ARG A 70 12.97 -2.36 17.63
C ARG A 70 13.32 -0.94 18.08
N ALA A 71 14.22 -0.27 17.36
CA ALA A 71 14.61 1.11 17.64
C ALA A 71 13.45 2.12 17.51
N LEU A 72 12.36 1.79 16.81
CA LEU A 72 11.17 2.62 16.71
C LEU A 72 10.33 2.64 18.01
N GLY A 73 10.55 1.70 18.93
CA GLY A 73 9.98 1.70 20.26
C GLY A 73 8.52 1.26 20.38
N PHE A 74 7.83 0.96 19.27
CA PHE A 74 6.44 0.51 19.29
C PHE A 74 6.21 -0.98 18.96
N PRO A 75 7.14 -1.74 18.31
CA PRO A 75 6.91 -3.16 18.11
C PRO A 75 6.73 -3.88 19.45
N GLU A 76 5.71 -4.73 19.53
CA GLU A 76 5.50 -5.58 20.70
C GLU A 76 6.68 -6.53 20.90
N LYS A 77 6.90 -6.93 22.16
CA LYS A 77 7.98 -7.86 22.48
C LYS A 77 7.83 -9.16 21.70
N GLY A 78 8.89 -9.53 20.99
CA GLY A 78 8.93 -10.73 20.16
C GLY A 78 8.42 -10.50 18.71
N PHE A 79 8.00 -9.27 18.35
CA PHE A 79 7.54 -8.92 17.01
C PHE A 79 8.38 -7.80 16.36
N ALA A 80 9.56 -7.49 16.88
CA ALA A 80 10.49 -6.64 16.16
C ALA A 80 11.18 -7.41 15.04
N LEU A 81 11.62 -6.73 13.97
CA LEU A 81 12.36 -7.36 12.86
C LEU A 81 13.58 -8.15 13.33
N GLN A 82 14.25 -7.70 14.40
CA GLN A 82 15.38 -8.41 15.01
C GLN A 82 15.00 -9.77 15.64
N ASP A 83 13.71 -9.97 15.95
CA ASP A 83 13.20 -11.23 16.52
C ASP A 83 12.81 -12.24 15.41
N TYR A 84 12.93 -11.86 14.13
CA TYR A 84 12.56 -12.68 12.97
C TYR A 84 13.79 -13.28 12.29
N ASP A 85 13.66 -14.53 11.92
CA ASP A 85 14.49 -15.19 10.90
C ASP A 85 13.72 -15.37 9.58
N GLN A 86 14.35 -15.91 8.56
CA GLN A 86 13.75 -16.15 7.27
C GLN A 86 12.53 -17.09 7.35
N ALA A 87 12.58 -18.13 8.18
CA ALA A 87 11.51 -19.10 8.29
C ALA A 87 10.26 -18.47 8.93
N ARG A 88 10.45 -17.66 9.97
CA ARG A 88 9.38 -16.94 10.63
C ARG A 88 8.74 -15.90 9.70
N MET A 89 9.54 -15.15 8.93
CA MET A 89 8.99 -14.20 7.97
C MET A 89 8.21 -14.92 6.87
N VAL A 90 8.68 -16.04 6.35
CA VAL A 90 7.91 -16.84 5.37
C VAL A 90 6.57 -17.25 5.96
N ALA A 91 6.50 -17.67 7.24
CA ALA A 91 5.24 -17.99 7.89
C ALA A 91 4.30 -16.77 7.95
N GLU A 92 4.81 -15.58 8.34
CA GLU A 92 4.05 -14.31 8.31
C GLU A 92 3.44 -14.03 6.93
N LEU A 93 4.25 -14.17 5.87
CA LEU A 93 3.81 -13.91 4.50
C LEU A 93 2.72 -14.92 4.06
N VAL A 94 2.92 -16.22 4.34
CA VAL A 94 1.95 -17.28 4.03
C VAL A 94 0.63 -17.08 4.78
N ASP A 95 0.69 -16.77 6.08
CA ASP A 95 -0.49 -16.53 6.89
C ASP A 95 -1.24 -15.28 6.43
N SER A 96 -0.53 -14.22 6.02
CA SER A 96 -1.16 -13.02 5.49
C SER A 96 -1.86 -13.28 4.14
N VAL A 97 -1.29 -14.10 3.26
CA VAL A 97 -1.96 -14.52 2.01
C VAL A 97 -3.21 -15.35 2.31
N ARG A 98 -3.15 -16.27 3.30
CA ARG A 98 -4.32 -17.04 3.73
C ARG A 98 -5.43 -16.11 4.23
N LEU A 99 -5.10 -15.12 5.05
CA LEU A 99 -6.05 -14.10 5.52
C LEU A 99 -6.71 -13.35 4.37
N LEU A 100 -5.94 -12.91 3.37
CA LEU A 100 -6.49 -12.24 2.18
C LEU A 100 -7.49 -13.13 1.44
N HIS A 101 -7.19 -14.43 1.28
CA HIS A 101 -8.13 -15.40 0.70
C HIS A 101 -9.41 -15.54 1.53
N GLU A 102 -9.32 -15.61 2.86
CA GLU A 102 -10.48 -15.70 3.77
C GLU A 102 -11.35 -14.44 3.72
N LEU A 103 -10.75 -13.29 3.43
CA LEU A 103 -11.46 -12.05 3.18
C LEU A 103 -12.09 -11.98 1.79
N GLY A 104 -11.71 -12.87 0.87
CA GLY A 104 -12.25 -12.95 -0.49
C GLY A 104 -11.38 -12.27 -1.55
N GLN A 105 -10.17 -11.82 -1.19
CA GLN A 105 -9.22 -11.29 -2.16
C GLN A 105 -8.63 -12.43 -3.00
N GLY A 106 -8.79 -12.35 -4.33
CA GLY A 106 -8.17 -13.27 -5.27
C GLY A 106 -6.75 -12.89 -5.64
N ALA A 107 -5.96 -13.86 -6.10
CA ALA A 107 -4.63 -13.63 -6.66
C ALA A 107 -4.71 -12.84 -8.00
N PRO A 108 -3.63 -12.15 -8.41
CA PRO A 108 -2.34 -12.06 -7.71
C PRO A 108 -2.39 -11.13 -6.49
N PHE A 109 -1.55 -11.40 -5.49
CA PHE A 109 -1.46 -10.60 -4.27
C PHE A 109 -0.36 -9.56 -4.36
N THR A 110 -0.52 -8.46 -3.61
CA THR A 110 0.48 -7.41 -3.44
C THR A 110 0.86 -7.25 -1.97
N PHE A 111 2.00 -6.64 -1.73
CA PHE A 111 2.61 -6.51 -0.42
C PHE A 111 3.06 -5.06 -0.16
N ALA A 112 3.01 -4.63 1.11
CA ALA A 112 3.69 -3.44 1.59
C ALA A 112 4.62 -3.82 2.74
N TYR A 113 5.88 -3.38 2.65
CA TYR A 113 6.87 -3.62 3.70
C TYR A 113 6.52 -2.83 4.95
N PRO A 114 6.28 -3.47 6.13
CA PRO A 114 6.08 -2.76 7.37
C PRO A 114 7.22 -1.80 7.66
N CYS A 115 6.90 -0.55 7.98
CA CYS A 115 7.87 0.53 8.16
C CYS A 115 8.84 0.74 6.98
N GLY A 116 8.57 0.18 5.82
CA GLY A 116 9.46 0.19 4.66
C GLY A 116 10.71 -0.66 4.81
N SER A 117 10.82 -1.48 5.83
CA SER A 117 12.01 -2.30 6.11
C SER A 117 12.00 -3.59 5.31
N THR A 118 13.16 -3.92 4.70
CA THR A 118 13.34 -5.09 3.82
C THR A 118 14.31 -6.12 4.40
N TRP A 119 14.61 -6.05 5.69
CA TRP A 119 15.62 -6.84 6.39
C TRP A 119 15.07 -7.49 7.67
N LEU A 120 15.75 -8.53 8.14
CA LEU A 120 15.43 -9.33 9.32
C LEU A 120 16.67 -9.59 10.18
N GLY A 121 16.45 -9.89 11.45
CA GLY A 121 17.46 -10.31 12.39
C GLY A 121 18.47 -9.21 12.72
N GLU A 122 19.37 -9.51 13.64
CA GLU A 122 20.45 -8.59 14.02
C GLU A 122 21.50 -8.42 12.90
N ALA A 123 21.56 -9.38 11.95
CA ALA A 123 22.46 -9.32 10.80
C ALA A 123 21.89 -8.52 9.61
N HIS A 124 20.68 -8.03 9.71
CA HIS A 124 19.96 -7.28 8.65
C HIS A 124 19.89 -8.04 7.33
N GLU A 125 19.56 -9.33 7.37
CA GLU A 125 19.40 -10.16 6.19
C GLU A 125 18.16 -9.75 5.38
N SER A 126 18.30 -9.58 4.06
CA SER A 126 17.16 -9.21 3.21
C SER A 126 16.13 -10.33 3.12
N TYR A 127 14.84 -9.98 3.21
CA TYR A 127 13.73 -10.88 2.91
C TYR A 127 12.97 -10.53 1.62
N VAL A 128 13.52 -9.64 0.82
CA VAL A 128 12.97 -9.30 -0.51
C VAL A 128 12.76 -10.54 -1.38
N PRO A 129 13.69 -11.53 -1.46
CA PRO A 129 13.48 -12.72 -2.26
C PRO A 129 12.24 -13.54 -1.87
N GLN A 130 11.90 -13.59 -0.58
CA GLN A 130 10.70 -14.28 -0.07
C GLN A 130 9.42 -13.56 -0.48
N VAL A 131 9.46 -12.22 -0.51
CA VAL A 131 8.34 -11.40 -0.98
C VAL A 131 8.16 -11.56 -2.50
N GLU A 132 9.23 -11.51 -3.28
CA GLU A 132 9.18 -11.73 -4.74
C GLU A 132 8.62 -13.11 -5.12
N ALA A 133 8.86 -14.12 -4.31
CA ALA A 133 8.35 -15.48 -4.55
C ALA A 133 6.84 -15.61 -4.36
N GLN A 134 6.20 -14.73 -3.60
CA GLN A 134 4.80 -14.85 -3.18
C GLN A 134 3.89 -13.75 -3.72
N PHE A 135 4.42 -12.57 -4.03
CA PHE A 135 3.63 -11.40 -4.40
C PHE A 135 3.98 -10.90 -5.81
N LEU A 136 2.97 -10.38 -6.49
CA LEU A 136 3.13 -9.74 -7.81
C LEU A 136 4.03 -8.52 -7.75
N ALA A 137 3.87 -7.73 -6.70
CA ALA A 137 4.62 -6.52 -6.46
C ALA A 137 4.60 -6.15 -4.97
N ALA A 138 5.62 -5.43 -4.53
CA ALA A 138 5.75 -4.95 -3.17
C ALA A 138 6.11 -3.46 -3.13
N ARG A 139 5.50 -2.73 -2.18
CA ARG A 139 5.70 -1.30 -1.96
C ARG A 139 6.62 -1.06 -0.77
N GLY A 140 7.70 -0.32 -1.00
CA GLY A 140 8.54 0.25 0.04
C GLY A 140 8.14 1.68 0.39
N VAL A 141 8.95 2.36 1.18
CA VAL A 141 8.84 3.81 1.52
C VAL A 141 10.09 4.51 1.04
N SER A 142 10.01 5.17 -0.10
CA SER A 142 11.11 5.92 -0.67
C SER A 142 10.52 7.09 -1.47
N PRO A 143 10.70 8.36 -1.03
CA PRO A 143 9.95 9.51 -1.57
C PRO A 143 10.43 9.90 -2.98
N ARG A 144 10.09 9.07 -3.95
CA ARG A 144 10.38 9.28 -5.37
C ARG A 144 9.30 8.69 -6.27
N LEU A 145 9.25 9.13 -7.51
CA LEU A 145 8.45 8.49 -8.55
C LEU A 145 9.07 7.15 -8.96
N ALA A 146 8.23 6.17 -9.26
CA ALA A 146 8.64 4.97 -9.94
C ALA A 146 8.80 5.27 -11.43
N ASP A 147 9.96 4.89 -12.00
CA ASP A 147 10.17 4.86 -13.45
C ASP A 147 9.54 3.57 -13.99
N PRO A 148 8.47 3.65 -14.84
CA PRO A 148 7.78 2.46 -15.33
C PRO A 148 8.66 1.46 -16.09
N GLU A 149 9.77 1.92 -16.66
CA GLU A 149 10.68 1.07 -17.44
C GLU A 149 11.69 0.33 -16.54
N ARG A 150 12.04 0.91 -15.37
CA ARG A 150 13.16 0.49 -14.55
C ARG A 150 12.84 0.06 -13.13
N VAL A 151 11.66 0.45 -12.62
CA VAL A 151 11.30 0.17 -11.21
C VAL A 151 11.32 -1.34 -10.92
N SER A 152 11.97 -1.73 -9.81
CA SER A 152 11.79 -3.07 -9.26
C SER A 152 10.37 -3.22 -8.73
N LEU A 153 9.64 -4.24 -9.18
CA LEU A 153 8.31 -4.52 -8.64
C LEU A 153 8.37 -5.12 -7.22
N ALA A 154 9.54 -5.61 -6.79
CA ALA A 154 9.74 -6.07 -5.42
C ALA A 154 9.93 -4.92 -4.42
N GLU A 155 10.23 -3.69 -4.88
CA GLU A 155 10.50 -2.53 -4.02
C GLU A 155 10.02 -1.24 -4.71
N VAL A 156 8.74 -1.16 -5.04
CA VAL A 156 8.17 0.03 -5.66
C VAL A 156 8.21 1.19 -4.68
N PRO A 157 8.80 2.34 -5.05
CA PRO A 157 8.88 3.51 -4.17
C PRO A 157 7.50 4.11 -3.92
N SER A 158 7.32 4.74 -2.77
CA SER A 158 6.11 5.47 -2.44
C SER A 158 6.40 6.73 -1.65
N VAL A 159 5.45 7.64 -1.64
CA VAL A 159 5.52 8.91 -0.91
C VAL A 159 4.46 8.94 0.18
N MET A 160 4.85 9.43 1.36
CA MET A 160 3.93 9.57 2.48
C MET A 160 2.86 10.62 2.18
N GLY A 161 1.61 10.23 2.42
CA GLY A 161 0.45 11.06 2.13
C GLY A 161 -0.02 11.98 3.25
N ASN A 162 0.61 11.95 4.43
CA ASN A 162 0.27 12.78 5.59
C ASN A 162 0.79 14.24 5.47
N VAL A 163 0.56 14.83 4.31
CA VAL A 163 0.98 16.19 3.92
C VAL A 163 -0.21 16.98 3.38
N GLY A 164 -0.02 18.26 3.10
CA GLY A 164 -1.09 19.13 2.58
C GLY A 164 -1.43 18.87 1.10
N ALA A 165 -2.64 19.26 0.70
CA ALA A 165 -3.17 19.05 -0.65
C ALA A 165 -2.24 19.53 -1.76
N ARG A 166 -1.60 20.70 -1.60
CA ARG A 166 -0.66 21.24 -2.60
C ARG A 166 0.52 20.30 -2.85
N GLU A 167 1.06 19.69 -1.80
CA GLU A 167 2.19 18.77 -1.90
C GLU A 167 1.75 17.46 -2.56
N LEU A 168 0.61 16.91 -2.16
CA LEU A 168 0.02 15.72 -2.79
C LEU A 168 -0.15 15.93 -4.30
N ILE A 169 -0.79 17.03 -4.69
CA ILE A 169 -1.04 17.37 -6.10
C ILE A 169 0.29 17.57 -6.84
N SER A 170 1.29 18.20 -6.23
CA SER A 170 2.59 18.41 -6.88
C SER A 170 3.30 17.11 -7.26
N TRP A 171 3.09 16.02 -6.51
CA TRP A 171 3.59 14.70 -6.87
C TRP A 171 2.89 14.15 -8.13
N VAL A 172 1.58 14.36 -8.26
CA VAL A 172 0.84 13.97 -9.47
C VAL A 172 1.31 14.76 -10.68
N GLU A 173 1.49 16.08 -10.53
CA GLU A 173 2.00 16.96 -11.61
C GLU A 173 3.41 16.55 -12.06
N ARG A 174 4.29 16.19 -11.13
CA ARG A 174 5.62 15.64 -11.47
C ARG A 174 5.51 14.32 -12.23
N ALA A 175 4.59 13.43 -11.83
CA ALA A 175 4.34 12.20 -12.57
C ALA A 175 3.81 12.49 -13.98
N GLN A 176 2.91 13.46 -14.14
CA GLN A 176 2.41 13.88 -15.46
C GLN A 176 3.54 14.42 -16.35
N ALA A 177 4.45 15.21 -15.80
CA ALA A 177 5.59 15.78 -16.53
C ALA A 177 6.61 14.72 -17.01
N SER A 178 6.78 13.62 -16.23
CA SER A 178 7.78 12.59 -16.51
C SER A 178 7.21 11.30 -17.14
N GLY A 179 5.89 11.11 -17.12
CA GLY A 179 5.27 9.82 -17.44
C GLY A 179 5.50 8.76 -16.35
N GLY A 180 5.84 9.18 -15.14
CA GLY A 180 6.14 8.31 -14.00
C GLY A 180 4.91 7.75 -13.32
N TRP A 181 5.15 6.85 -12.36
CA TRP A 181 4.13 6.30 -11.46
C TRP A 181 4.38 6.82 -10.03
N VAL A 182 3.42 7.52 -9.46
CA VAL A 182 3.42 7.89 -8.03
C VAL A 182 2.53 6.93 -7.26
N VAL A 183 3.07 6.39 -6.17
CA VAL A 183 2.33 5.59 -5.19
C VAL A 183 2.26 6.40 -3.91
N PHE A 184 1.05 6.70 -3.45
CA PHE A 184 0.85 7.36 -2.16
C PHE A 184 0.63 6.33 -1.07
N THR A 185 1.28 6.55 0.08
CA THR A 185 1.08 5.79 1.32
C THR A 185 0.31 6.65 2.31
N PHE A 186 -0.93 6.30 2.55
CA PHE A 186 -1.77 6.87 3.61
C PHE A 186 -1.90 5.87 4.76
N HIS A 187 -2.16 6.39 5.97
CA HIS A 187 -2.60 5.62 7.12
C HIS A 187 -3.99 6.12 7.51
N GLY A 188 -4.10 7.06 8.46
CA GLY A 188 -5.36 7.68 8.81
C GLY A 188 -5.81 8.76 7.82
N VAL A 189 -7.12 8.94 7.67
CA VAL A 189 -7.74 10.03 6.91
C VAL A 189 -8.70 10.79 7.83
N GLY A 190 -8.32 12.00 8.22
CA GLY A 190 -9.08 12.80 9.19
C GLY A 190 -9.06 12.26 10.62
N GLY A 191 -8.27 11.23 10.90
CA GLY A 191 -8.15 10.58 12.20
C GLY A 191 -7.09 9.49 12.20
N ASP A 192 -6.96 8.78 13.31
CA ASP A 192 -5.97 7.72 13.56
C ASP A 192 -4.52 8.22 13.51
N HIS A 193 -3.52 7.31 13.37
CA HIS A 193 -2.12 7.70 13.33
C HIS A 193 -1.69 8.17 11.92
N LEU A 194 -0.65 9.01 11.86
CA LEU A 194 -0.10 9.61 10.64
C LEU A 194 -1.19 10.15 9.70
N PRO A 195 -2.16 10.94 10.22
CA PRO A 195 -3.33 11.31 9.45
C PRO A 195 -3.00 12.30 8.35
N VAL A 196 -3.60 12.10 7.17
CA VAL A 196 -3.84 13.20 6.24
C VAL A 196 -5.12 13.93 6.65
N GLN A 197 -5.16 15.24 6.52
CA GLN A 197 -6.41 15.99 6.73
C GLN A 197 -7.45 15.57 5.69
N ALA A 198 -8.70 15.36 6.11
CA ALA A 198 -9.76 14.88 5.22
C ALA A 198 -9.95 15.79 3.98
N GLU A 199 -9.82 17.10 4.17
CA GLU A 199 -9.93 18.10 3.10
C GLU A 199 -8.74 18.01 2.12
N ALA A 200 -7.53 17.71 2.60
CA ALA A 200 -6.37 17.54 1.74
C ALA A 200 -6.46 16.25 0.92
N HIS A 201 -6.97 15.18 1.53
CA HIS A 201 -7.25 13.93 0.85
C HIS A 201 -8.32 14.12 -0.23
N ASP A 202 -9.46 14.72 0.10
CA ASP A 202 -10.56 14.98 -0.82
C ASP A 202 -10.13 15.88 -2.00
N ALA A 203 -9.30 16.89 -1.74
CA ALA A 203 -8.73 17.74 -2.78
C ALA A 203 -7.84 16.97 -3.77
N LEU A 204 -7.04 16.00 -3.29
CA LEU A 204 -6.28 15.10 -4.16
C LEU A 204 -7.23 14.22 -5.00
N LEU A 205 -8.25 13.61 -4.39
CA LEU A 205 -9.20 12.76 -5.11
C LEU A 205 -9.94 13.54 -6.20
N SER A 206 -10.40 14.76 -5.88
CA SER A 206 -11.04 15.66 -6.85
C SER A 206 -10.10 16.01 -8.00
N TYR A 207 -8.81 16.28 -7.72
CA TYR A 207 -7.81 16.53 -8.74
C TYR A 207 -7.64 15.31 -9.68
N LEU A 208 -7.54 14.10 -9.12
CA LEU A 208 -7.39 12.87 -9.90
C LEU A 208 -8.60 12.59 -10.79
N GLU A 209 -9.82 12.77 -10.27
CA GLU A 209 -11.06 12.66 -11.04
C GLU A 209 -11.07 13.61 -12.24
N GLN A 210 -10.78 14.90 -12.00
CA GLN A 210 -10.75 15.94 -13.05
C GLN A 210 -9.69 15.68 -14.11
N HIS A 211 -8.58 15.01 -13.74
CA HIS A 211 -7.46 14.72 -14.65
C HIS A 211 -7.44 13.28 -15.18
N SER A 212 -8.54 12.54 -15.07
CA SER A 212 -8.66 11.13 -15.48
C SER A 212 -8.28 10.83 -16.94
N ARG A 213 -8.29 11.83 -17.82
CA ARG A 213 -7.84 11.71 -19.21
C ARG A 213 -6.31 11.66 -19.35
N SER A 214 -5.56 12.29 -18.44
CA SER A 214 -4.09 12.40 -18.47
C SER A 214 -3.39 11.60 -17.38
N VAL A 215 -4.12 11.23 -16.33
CA VAL A 215 -3.66 10.43 -15.19
C VAL A 215 -4.44 9.13 -15.15
N TRP A 216 -3.73 8.01 -15.06
CA TRP A 216 -4.32 6.70 -14.85
C TRP A 216 -4.26 6.36 -13.36
N THR A 217 -5.35 6.61 -12.66
CA THR A 217 -5.46 6.25 -11.22
C THR A 217 -6.06 4.87 -11.11
N GLU A 218 -5.32 3.94 -10.49
CA GLU A 218 -5.75 2.54 -10.36
C GLU A 218 -5.07 1.86 -9.18
N ARG A 219 -5.60 0.70 -8.78
CA ARG A 219 -5.06 -0.17 -7.74
C ARG A 219 -3.59 -0.49 -8.01
N PHE A 220 -2.82 -0.64 -6.94
CA PHE A 220 -1.38 -0.90 -7.02
C PHE A 220 -1.07 -2.16 -7.84
N GLY A 221 -1.77 -3.26 -7.55
CA GLY A 221 -1.58 -4.52 -8.28
C GLY A 221 -1.96 -4.43 -9.76
N THR A 222 -2.97 -3.63 -10.12
CA THR A 222 -3.36 -3.43 -11.53
C THR A 222 -2.26 -2.74 -12.31
N ILE A 223 -1.68 -1.66 -11.78
CA ILE A 223 -0.57 -0.95 -12.45
C ILE A 223 0.67 -1.83 -12.51
N ALA A 224 1.02 -2.50 -11.43
CA ALA A 224 2.16 -3.43 -11.40
C ALA A 224 2.02 -4.56 -12.42
N GLY A 225 0.84 -5.18 -12.52
CA GLY A 225 0.54 -6.23 -13.50
C GLY A 225 0.64 -5.73 -14.94
N TYR A 226 0.17 -4.51 -15.20
CA TYR A 226 0.34 -3.87 -16.52
C TYR A 226 1.82 -3.69 -16.88
N LEU A 227 2.63 -3.17 -15.94
CA LEU A 227 4.07 -2.98 -16.17
C LEU A 227 4.78 -4.31 -16.42
N LEU A 228 4.46 -5.34 -15.64
CA LEU A 228 5.03 -6.68 -15.84
C LEU A 228 4.69 -7.25 -17.22
N ALA A 229 3.45 -7.09 -17.67
CA ALA A 229 3.01 -7.53 -18.99
C ALA A 229 3.65 -6.73 -20.13
N ALA A 230 3.82 -5.40 -19.95
CA ALA A 230 4.44 -4.53 -20.95
C ALA A 230 5.93 -4.83 -21.15
N ARG A 231 6.66 -5.19 -20.09
CA ARG A 231 8.10 -5.53 -20.15
C ARG A 231 8.41 -6.90 -20.78
N LYS A 232 7.40 -7.75 -20.92
CA LYS A 232 7.56 -9.08 -21.58
C LYS A 232 7.35 -9.04 -23.09
N ARG A 233 6.97 -7.88 -23.63
CA ARG A 233 6.75 -7.64 -25.09
C ARG A 233 8.00 -7.07 -25.74
#